data_3832e57de41aa30deaa7c1d23b76620c
#
_entry.id   3832e57de41aa30deaa7c1d23b76620c
#
_cell.length_a   1.000
_cell.length_b   1.000
_cell.length_c   1.000
_cell.angle_alpha   90.00
_cell.angle_beta   90.00
_cell.angle_gamma   90.00
#
_symmetry.space_group_name_H-M   'P 1'
#
loop_
_entity.id
_entity.type
_entity.pdbx_description
1 polymer ?
#
loop_
_entity_poly.entity_id
_entity_poly.type
_entity_poly.pdbx_seq_one_letter_code
_entity_poly.pdbx_strand_id
1 'polypeptide(L)'
;MSIQITQAQPEEAAVVATLVGELLHEIMAAVSDKVFNFHHAETEARASAWLRDGCYSALLARDGGVPIGFLALYQSYALYTEGAYGTIPEFYVRPARRSKGVGAALLEQARRVGQSRGWRRLEVTTPPLPEFDRTLAFYQREGFSISGGRKLKLELP
;
A
#
# COMPACT_ATOMS: atom_id res chain seq x y z
N MET A 1 12.93 -18.22 6.49
CA MET A 1 11.81 -17.27 6.67
C MET A 1 10.57 -17.85 6.03
N SER A 2 9.50 -17.97 6.79
CA SER A 2 8.23 -18.53 6.32
C SER A 2 7.21 -17.39 6.23
N ILE A 3 6.98 -16.89 5.02
CA ILE A 3 6.08 -15.76 4.79
C ILE A 3 4.68 -16.26 4.50
N GLN A 4 3.70 -15.74 5.24
CA GLN A 4 2.29 -15.96 4.97
C GLN A 4 1.65 -14.63 4.65
N ILE A 5 0.84 -14.60 3.60
CA ILE A 5 0.12 -13.39 3.19
C ILE A 5 -1.37 -13.68 3.28
N THR A 6 -2.08 -12.88 4.07
CA THR A 6 -3.52 -13.02 4.28
C THR A 6 -4.19 -11.67 4.10
N GLN A 7 -5.47 -11.69 3.75
CA GLN A 7 -6.26 -10.47 3.72
C GLN A 7 -6.60 -10.06 5.15
N ALA A 8 -6.35 -8.79 5.48
CA ALA A 8 -6.62 -8.26 6.81
C ALA A 8 -8.12 -8.26 7.09
N GLN A 9 -8.48 -8.73 8.29
CA GLN A 9 -9.86 -8.65 8.79
C GLN A 9 -10.04 -7.33 9.56
N PRO A 10 -11.27 -6.85 9.75
CA PRO A 10 -11.51 -5.61 10.53
C PRO A 10 -10.87 -5.65 11.92
N GLU A 11 -10.80 -6.83 12.55
CA GLU A 11 -10.18 -7.02 13.86
C GLU A 11 -8.66 -6.79 13.83
N GLU A 12 -8.06 -6.76 12.64
CA GLU A 12 -6.62 -6.54 12.46
C GLU A 12 -6.29 -5.08 12.12
N ALA A 13 -7.26 -4.17 12.26
CA ALA A 13 -7.07 -2.75 11.93
C ALA A 13 -5.93 -2.10 12.73
N ALA A 14 -5.69 -2.54 13.96
CA ALA A 14 -4.59 -2.00 14.77
C ALA A 14 -3.23 -2.32 14.15
N VAL A 15 -3.08 -3.54 13.60
CA VAL A 15 -1.85 -3.95 12.91
C VAL A 15 -1.64 -3.09 11.65
N VAL A 16 -2.70 -2.91 10.87
CA VAL A 16 -2.64 -2.07 9.67
C VAL A 16 -2.24 -0.64 10.05
N ALA A 17 -2.88 -0.07 11.08
CA ALA A 17 -2.58 1.29 11.54
C ALA A 17 -1.12 1.44 11.98
N THR A 18 -0.58 0.44 12.67
CA THR A 18 0.83 0.44 13.09
C THR A 18 1.76 0.49 11.87
N LEU A 19 1.51 -0.35 10.88
CA LEU A 19 2.34 -0.39 9.68
C LEU A 19 2.23 0.89 8.84
N VAL A 20 1.02 1.46 8.75
CA VAL A 20 0.82 2.77 8.12
C VAL A 20 1.65 3.83 8.84
N GLY A 21 1.60 3.86 10.17
CA GLY A 21 2.39 4.82 10.96
C GLY A 21 3.88 4.70 10.69
N GLU A 22 4.40 3.48 10.62
CA GLU A 22 5.81 3.25 10.30
C GLU A 22 6.16 3.78 8.91
N LEU A 23 5.31 3.52 7.92
CA LEU A 23 5.50 4.00 6.56
C LEU A 23 5.54 5.54 6.51
N LEU A 24 4.56 6.20 7.12
CA LEU A 24 4.46 7.65 7.09
C LEU A 24 5.64 8.31 7.82
N HIS A 25 6.08 7.74 8.94
CA HIS A 25 7.26 8.24 9.65
C HIS A 25 8.54 8.10 8.81
N GLU A 26 8.69 6.99 8.11
CA GLU A 26 9.84 6.79 7.23
C GLU A 26 9.86 7.83 6.10
N ILE A 27 8.71 8.10 5.49
CA ILE A 27 8.63 9.09 4.41
C ILE A 27 8.97 10.48 4.96
N MET A 28 8.37 10.87 6.09
CA MET A 28 8.63 12.18 6.69
C MET A 28 10.09 12.36 7.08
N ALA A 29 10.72 11.31 7.63
CA ALA A 29 12.14 11.35 7.98
C ALA A 29 13.02 11.52 6.74
N ALA A 30 12.68 10.83 5.64
CA ALA A 30 13.47 10.89 4.41
C ALA A 30 13.41 12.26 3.75
N VAL A 31 12.25 12.93 3.78
CA VAL A 31 12.08 14.25 3.16
C VAL A 31 12.31 15.40 4.14
N SER A 32 12.57 15.09 5.42
CA SER A 32 12.79 16.07 6.48
C SER A 32 11.67 17.10 6.61
N ASP A 33 10.43 16.64 6.46
CA ASP A 33 9.26 17.52 6.50
C ASP A 33 8.06 16.75 7.06
N LYS A 34 7.18 17.44 7.78
CA LYS A 34 5.95 16.87 8.30
C LYS A 34 4.85 17.00 7.24
N VAL A 35 4.81 16.02 6.32
CA VAL A 35 3.85 16.04 5.20
C VAL A 35 2.57 15.27 5.51
N PHE A 36 2.50 14.55 6.64
CA PHE A 36 1.32 13.79 7.05
C PHE A 36 0.98 14.04 8.51
N ASN A 37 -0.31 13.97 8.82
CA ASN A 37 -0.80 13.89 10.20
C ASN A 37 -1.15 12.43 10.49
N PHE A 38 -0.54 11.85 11.52
CA PHE A 38 -0.81 10.46 11.88
C PHE A 38 -1.18 10.36 13.36
N HIS A 39 -2.33 9.74 13.62
CA HIS A 39 -2.80 9.39 14.95
C HIS A 39 -3.26 7.94 14.91
N HIS A 40 -2.60 7.08 15.68
CA HIS A 40 -2.85 5.64 15.62
C HIS A 40 -4.32 5.28 15.85
N ALA A 41 -4.93 5.80 16.91
CA ALA A 41 -6.32 5.46 17.26
C ALA A 41 -7.30 5.87 16.15
N GLU A 42 -7.13 7.04 15.57
CA GLU A 42 -7.97 7.52 14.48
C GLU A 42 -7.76 6.69 13.21
N THR A 43 -6.52 6.34 12.91
CA THR A 43 -6.18 5.51 11.75
C THR A 43 -6.75 4.11 11.92
N GLU A 44 -6.64 3.54 13.12
CA GLU A 44 -7.23 2.22 13.42
C GLU A 44 -8.74 2.23 13.23
N ALA A 45 -9.43 3.23 13.77
CA ALA A 45 -10.88 3.34 13.64
C ALA A 45 -11.31 3.45 12.18
N ARG A 46 -10.59 4.27 11.41
CA ARG A 46 -10.84 4.46 9.98
C ARG A 46 -10.58 3.17 9.20
N ALA A 47 -9.46 2.51 9.47
CA ALA A 47 -9.13 1.24 8.83
C ALA A 47 -10.17 0.17 9.15
N SER A 48 -10.59 0.07 10.41
CA SER A 48 -11.62 -0.90 10.82
C SER A 48 -12.91 -0.69 10.03
N ALA A 49 -13.36 0.55 9.92
CA ALA A 49 -14.59 0.88 9.18
C ALA A 49 -14.46 0.53 7.70
N TRP A 50 -13.35 0.88 7.07
CA TRP A 50 -13.15 0.63 5.65
C TRP A 50 -12.94 -0.84 5.31
N LEU A 51 -12.24 -1.57 6.17
CA LEU A 51 -12.08 -3.02 6.00
C LEU A 51 -13.43 -3.73 6.11
N ARG A 52 -14.27 -3.28 7.05
CA ARG A 52 -15.61 -3.85 7.24
C ARG A 52 -16.53 -3.53 6.07
N ASP A 53 -16.47 -2.30 5.57
CA ASP A 53 -17.26 -1.85 4.41
C ASP A 53 -16.80 -2.51 3.10
N GLY A 54 -15.54 -2.87 3.01
CA GLY A 54 -14.97 -3.47 1.79
C GLY A 54 -14.48 -2.46 0.77
N CYS A 55 -14.53 -1.15 1.07
CA CYS A 55 -14.03 -0.13 0.14
C CYS A 55 -12.50 -0.01 0.15
N TYR A 56 -11.85 -0.63 1.11
CA TYR A 56 -10.41 -0.64 1.29
C TYR A 56 -10.03 -2.03 1.80
N SER A 57 -9.03 -2.64 1.21
CA SER A 57 -8.52 -3.92 1.66
C SER A 57 -7.01 -3.84 1.87
N ALA A 58 -6.49 -4.75 2.68
CA ALA A 58 -5.06 -4.82 2.95
C ALA A 58 -4.62 -6.27 2.97
N LEU A 59 -3.48 -6.53 2.36
CA LEU A 59 -2.80 -7.81 2.41
C LEU A 59 -1.71 -7.68 3.47
N LEU A 60 -1.72 -8.57 4.46
CA LEU A 60 -0.73 -8.58 5.53
C LEU A 60 0.25 -9.72 5.31
N ALA A 61 1.54 -9.40 5.35
CA ALA A 61 2.61 -10.40 5.32
C ALA A 61 3.10 -10.63 6.75
N ARG A 62 3.19 -11.89 7.14
CA ARG A 62 3.70 -12.31 8.43
C ARG A 62 4.79 -13.35 8.27
N ASP A 63 5.72 -13.34 9.20
CA ASP A 63 6.75 -14.36 9.33
C ASP A 63 6.62 -14.96 10.73
N GLY A 64 6.21 -16.24 10.82
CA GLY A 64 5.98 -16.87 12.10
C GLY A 64 4.94 -16.15 12.96
N GLY A 65 3.91 -15.58 12.34
CA GLY A 65 2.87 -14.83 13.01
C GLY A 65 3.20 -13.35 13.26
N VAL A 66 4.43 -12.92 13.01
CA VAL A 66 4.86 -11.53 13.22
C VAL A 66 4.59 -10.72 11.95
N PRO A 67 3.83 -9.60 12.02
CA PRO A 67 3.63 -8.75 10.86
C PRO A 67 4.95 -8.14 10.39
N ILE A 68 5.23 -8.24 9.09
CA ILE A 68 6.48 -7.73 8.52
C ILE A 68 6.24 -6.75 7.37
N GLY A 69 5.01 -6.64 6.89
CA GLY A 69 4.67 -5.72 5.81
C GLY A 69 3.21 -5.80 5.43
N PHE A 70 2.78 -4.88 4.59
CA PHE A 70 1.42 -4.88 4.07
C PHE A 70 1.34 -4.14 2.73
N LEU A 71 0.27 -4.43 2.01
CA LEU A 71 -0.07 -3.74 0.77
C LEU A 71 -1.56 -3.49 0.78
N ALA A 72 -1.95 -2.22 0.72
CA ALA A 72 -3.35 -1.84 0.69
C ALA A 72 -3.85 -1.69 -0.75
N LEU A 73 -5.14 -1.91 -0.95
CA LEU A 73 -5.79 -1.84 -2.25
C LEU A 73 -7.17 -1.21 -2.11
N TYR A 74 -7.55 -0.41 -3.10
CA TYR A 74 -8.95 -0.04 -3.29
C TYR A 74 -9.28 0.01 -4.78
N GLN A 75 -10.56 -0.15 -5.09
CA GLN A 75 -11.02 -0.14 -6.47
C GLN A 75 -11.26 1.29 -6.93
N SER A 76 -10.71 1.62 -8.08
CA SER A 76 -10.89 2.92 -8.73
C SER A 76 -11.66 2.75 -10.02
N TYR A 77 -12.26 3.83 -10.48
CA TYR A 77 -13.06 3.84 -11.70
C TYR A 77 -12.62 4.98 -12.59
N ALA A 78 -12.42 4.67 -13.87
CA ALA A 78 -12.20 5.69 -14.90
C ALA A 78 -12.66 5.13 -16.23
N LEU A 79 -13.28 5.97 -17.04
CA LEU A 79 -13.76 5.51 -18.34
C LEU A 79 -12.60 5.23 -19.30
N TYR A 80 -11.51 6.02 -19.19
CA TYR A 80 -10.35 5.81 -20.05
C TYR A 80 -9.58 4.52 -19.75
N THR A 81 -9.82 3.89 -18.61
CA THR A 81 -9.21 2.60 -18.27
C THR A 81 -10.05 1.40 -18.71
N GLU A 82 -11.17 1.68 -19.37
CA GLU A 82 -12.11 0.68 -19.86
C GLU A 82 -12.70 -0.18 -18.74
N GLY A 83 -12.79 0.38 -17.55
CA GLY A 83 -13.41 -0.30 -16.40
C GLY A 83 -12.70 0.01 -15.09
N ALA A 84 -12.99 -0.82 -14.10
CA ALA A 84 -12.39 -0.68 -12.77
C ALA A 84 -10.94 -1.12 -12.79
N TYR A 85 -10.16 -0.52 -11.91
CA TYR A 85 -8.75 -0.89 -11.70
C TYR A 85 -8.41 -0.76 -10.23
N GLY A 86 -7.25 -1.28 -9.83
CA GLY A 86 -6.80 -1.23 -8.44
C GLY A 86 -5.80 -0.11 -8.21
N THR A 87 -5.96 0.59 -7.08
CA THR A 87 -4.98 1.57 -6.62
C THR A 87 -4.34 1.07 -5.34
N ILE A 88 -3.03 1.25 -5.23
CA ILE A 88 -2.24 0.89 -4.05
C ILE A 88 -1.93 2.20 -3.31
N PRO A 89 -2.69 2.55 -2.25
CA PRO A 89 -2.43 3.79 -1.50
C PRO A 89 -1.26 3.68 -0.54
N GLU A 90 -1.04 2.50 0.05
CA GLU A 90 0.08 2.24 0.96
C GLU A 90 0.68 0.88 0.66
N PHE A 91 2.00 0.82 0.74
CA PHE A 91 2.75 -0.41 0.54
C PHE A 91 4.05 -0.29 1.33
N TYR A 92 4.25 -1.20 2.29
CA TYR A 92 5.37 -1.08 3.23
C TYR A 92 5.87 -2.45 3.64
N VAL A 93 7.19 -2.60 3.65
CA VAL A 93 7.87 -3.76 4.21
C VAL A 93 8.83 -3.23 5.26
N ARG A 94 8.79 -3.79 6.47
CA ARG A 94 9.69 -3.37 7.55
C ARG A 94 11.15 -3.46 7.10
N PRO A 95 11.98 -2.45 7.42
CA PRO A 95 13.36 -2.38 6.89
C PRO A 95 14.18 -3.65 7.06
N ALA A 96 14.07 -4.30 8.23
CA ALA A 96 14.81 -5.53 8.51
C ALA A 96 14.43 -6.72 7.62
N ARG A 97 13.32 -6.60 6.91
CA ARG A 97 12.79 -7.68 6.07
C ARG A 97 12.84 -7.36 4.57
N ARG A 98 13.45 -6.24 4.20
CA ARG A 98 13.59 -5.83 2.80
C ARG A 98 14.64 -6.66 2.08
N SER A 99 14.57 -6.67 0.74
CA SER A 99 15.47 -7.43 -0.14
C SER A 99 15.44 -8.94 0.09
N LYS A 100 14.30 -9.44 0.58
CA LYS A 100 14.07 -10.87 0.84
C LYS A 100 12.81 -11.40 0.13
N GLY A 101 12.30 -10.63 -0.82
CA GLY A 101 11.16 -11.05 -1.64
C GLY A 101 9.78 -10.79 -1.04
N VAL A 102 9.68 -10.15 0.13
CA VAL A 102 8.40 -9.87 0.78
C VAL A 102 7.55 -8.93 -0.08
N GLY A 103 8.15 -7.85 -0.57
CA GLY A 103 7.44 -6.89 -1.43
C GLY A 103 6.93 -7.53 -2.70
N ALA A 104 7.76 -8.34 -3.36
CA ALA A 104 7.36 -9.03 -4.58
C ALA A 104 6.22 -10.03 -4.33
N ALA A 105 6.25 -10.71 -3.18
CA ALA A 105 5.20 -11.66 -2.81
C ALA A 105 3.87 -10.95 -2.54
N LEU A 106 3.91 -9.80 -1.84
CA LEU A 106 2.71 -8.99 -1.62
C LEU A 106 2.12 -8.51 -2.96
N LEU A 107 2.99 -8.06 -3.85
CA LEU A 107 2.56 -7.56 -5.15
C LEU A 107 1.96 -8.66 -6.01
N GLU A 108 2.50 -9.88 -5.94
CA GLU A 108 1.93 -11.01 -6.64
C GLU A 108 0.51 -11.33 -6.14
N GLN A 109 0.29 -11.27 -4.83
CA GLN A 109 -1.06 -11.44 -4.28
C GLN A 109 -2.00 -10.32 -4.73
N ALA A 110 -1.49 -9.09 -4.80
CA ALA A 110 -2.28 -7.96 -5.31
C ALA A 110 -2.71 -8.20 -6.76
N ARG A 111 -1.83 -8.74 -7.60
CA ARG A 111 -2.16 -9.11 -8.98
C ARG A 111 -3.30 -10.13 -9.01
N ARG A 112 -3.24 -11.14 -8.15
CA ARG A 112 -4.29 -12.18 -8.08
C ARG A 112 -5.62 -11.60 -7.64
N VAL A 113 -5.61 -10.70 -6.65
CA VAL A 113 -6.82 -10.00 -6.22
C VAL A 113 -7.41 -9.22 -7.41
N GLY A 114 -6.57 -8.48 -8.13
CA GLY A 114 -7.02 -7.71 -9.29
C GLY A 114 -7.61 -8.59 -10.37
N GLN A 115 -6.95 -9.69 -10.69
CA GLN A 115 -7.45 -10.65 -11.69
C GLN A 115 -8.81 -11.21 -11.28
N SER A 116 -8.98 -11.56 -10.00
CA SER A 116 -10.25 -12.11 -9.51
C SER A 116 -11.39 -11.09 -9.54
N ARG A 117 -11.06 -9.80 -9.47
CA ARG A 117 -12.05 -8.72 -9.52
C ARG A 117 -12.24 -8.14 -10.92
N GLY A 118 -11.54 -8.67 -11.91
CA GLY A 118 -11.63 -8.21 -13.29
C GLY A 118 -10.93 -6.87 -13.54
N TRP A 119 -10.02 -6.45 -12.66
CA TRP A 119 -9.23 -5.23 -12.87
C TRP A 119 -8.28 -5.43 -14.05
N ARG A 120 -8.12 -4.39 -14.84
CA ARG A 120 -7.24 -4.43 -16.01
C ARG A 120 -5.83 -3.94 -15.68
N ARG A 121 -5.65 -3.21 -14.55
CA ARG A 121 -4.33 -2.72 -14.13
C ARG A 121 -4.31 -2.38 -12.64
N LEU A 122 -3.11 -2.25 -12.12
CA LEU A 122 -2.83 -1.67 -10.80
C LEU A 122 -2.08 -0.36 -11.02
N GLU A 123 -2.40 0.63 -10.19
CA GLU A 123 -1.69 1.90 -10.19
C GLU A 123 -1.13 2.17 -8.79
N VAL A 124 0.03 2.81 -8.76
CA VAL A 124 0.68 3.22 -7.51
C VAL A 124 1.41 4.54 -7.74
N THR A 125 1.43 5.39 -6.71
CA THR A 125 2.23 6.61 -6.71
C THR A 125 3.41 6.39 -5.78
N THR A 126 4.63 6.64 -6.24
CA THR A 126 5.80 6.52 -5.39
C THR A 126 5.82 7.64 -4.34
N PRO A 127 6.47 7.42 -3.18
CA PRO A 127 6.83 8.54 -2.33
C PRO A 127 7.79 9.50 -3.07
N PRO A 128 8.08 10.67 -2.49
CA PRO A 128 8.86 11.69 -3.21
C PRO A 128 10.20 11.20 -3.74
N LEU A 129 10.55 11.68 -4.94
CA LEU A 129 11.84 11.41 -5.55
C LEU A 129 12.72 12.66 -5.39
N PRO A 130 14.04 12.53 -5.32
CA PRO A 130 14.84 11.31 -5.52
C PRO A 130 14.98 10.42 -4.28
N GLU A 131 14.46 10.82 -3.11
CA GLU A 131 14.64 10.10 -1.85
C GLU A 131 14.19 8.65 -1.96
N PHE A 132 13.16 8.37 -2.76
CA PHE A 132 12.59 7.04 -2.93
C PHE A 132 12.86 6.45 -4.34
N ASP A 133 14.01 6.77 -4.94
CA ASP A 133 14.40 6.22 -6.24
C ASP A 133 14.49 4.69 -6.22
N ARG A 134 14.88 4.10 -5.09
CA ARG A 134 14.96 2.64 -4.96
C ARG A 134 13.57 2.00 -5.01
N THR A 135 12.56 2.69 -4.47
CA THR A 135 11.17 2.26 -4.54
C THR A 135 10.67 2.28 -5.98
N LEU A 136 10.96 3.35 -6.71
CA LEU A 136 10.62 3.42 -8.13
C LEU A 136 11.28 2.28 -8.91
N ALA A 137 12.56 2.03 -8.67
CA ALA A 137 13.29 0.94 -9.32
C ALA A 137 12.66 -0.43 -9.02
N PHE A 138 12.21 -0.63 -7.78
CA PHE A 138 11.48 -1.85 -7.40
C PHE A 138 10.22 -2.02 -8.24
N TYR A 139 9.39 -0.98 -8.33
CA TYR A 139 8.16 -1.06 -9.12
C TYR A 139 8.46 -1.36 -10.59
N GLN A 140 9.50 -0.74 -11.15
CA GLN A 140 9.87 -0.98 -12.55
C GLN A 140 10.33 -2.43 -12.77
N ARG A 141 11.10 -3.00 -11.83
CA ARG A 141 11.49 -4.42 -11.91
C ARG A 141 10.27 -5.34 -11.85
N GLU A 142 9.23 -4.92 -11.12
CA GLU A 142 8.00 -5.72 -10.97
C GLU A 142 7.01 -5.50 -12.11
N GLY A 143 7.38 -4.76 -13.13
CA GLY A 143 6.59 -4.61 -14.33
C GLY A 143 5.78 -3.33 -14.44
N PHE A 144 5.89 -2.43 -13.47
CA PHE A 144 5.24 -1.11 -13.57
C PHE A 144 6.03 -0.21 -14.51
N SER A 145 5.33 0.65 -15.22
CA SER A 145 5.94 1.70 -16.04
C SER A 145 5.41 3.06 -15.58
N ILE A 146 6.24 4.09 -15.73
CA ILE A 146 5.81 5.44 -15.44
C ILE A 146 4.72 5.82 -16.44
N SER A 147 3.59 6.33 -15.95
CA SER A 147 2.44 6.66 -16.79
C SER A 147 1.76 7.92 -16.25
N GLY A 148 1.16 8.67 -17.18
CA GLY A 148 0.36 9.83 -16.83
C GLY A 148 1.16 11.08 -16.54
N GLY A 149 0.48 12.07 -16.02
CA GLY A 149 1.03 13.38 -15.72
C GLY A 149 1.50 13.53 -14.29
N ARG A 150 1.04 14.59 -13.64
CA ARG A 150 1.43 14.91 -12.27
C ARG A 150 0.23 14.84 -11.35
N LYS A 151 0.46 14.37 -10.13
CA LYS A 151 -0.55 14.35 -9.06
C LYS A 151 -0.66 15.77 -8.49
N LEU A 152 -1.89 16.27 -8.41
CA LEU A 152 -2.21 17.56 -7.81
C LEU A 152 -3.20 17.32 -6.69
N LYS A 153 -3.13 18.12 -5.63
CA LYS A 153 -4.10 18.08 -4.55
C LYS A 153 -4.60 19.48 -4.21
N LEU A 154 -5.84 19.56 -3.78
CA LEU A 154 -6.46 20.77 -3.25
C LEU A 154 -7.13 20.39 -1.94
N GLU A 155 -6.69 21.00 -0.85
CA GLU A 155 -7.32 20.74 0.45
C GLU A 155 -8.71 21.37 0.47
N LEU A 156 -9.69 20.62 0.97
CA LEU A 156 -11.06 21.10 1.11
C LEU A 156 -11.29 21.54 2.56
N PRO A 157 -12.03 22.67 2.77
CA PRO A 157 -12.33 23.14 4.13
C PRO A 157 -13.27 22.22 4.89
#